data_9333d279955cf6803e3cfa44bf3a22ba
#
_entry.id   9333d279955cf6803e3cfa44bf3a22ba
#
_cell.length_a   1.000
_cell.length_b   1.000
_cell.length_c   1.000
_cell.angle_alpha   90.00
_cell.angle_beta   90.00
_cell.angle_gamma   90.00
#
_symmetry.space_group_name_H-M   'P 1'
#
loop_
_entity.id
_entity.type
_entity.pdbx_description
1 polymer ?
#
loop_
_entity_poly.entity_id
_entity_poly.type
_entity_poly.pdbx_seq_one_letter_code
_entity_poly.pdbx_strand_id
1 'polypeptide(L)'
;RRQLILHCGPMKTGSTAIQDALRQHRTALSRKGISVHHIRARSLHQQLDQVLTAEQGSRHPVVVLSSEFFGQHSPESLRPILDRFPAERHAILVARPLRELYPSLFLQNLKGSSRRITSFRTFLDHQLELDRDPDGGLGGQVMNAPVLDARLRAAGCTTHWLIYDRHRLLERFSQQLRVLTGRSLKELNQPVALSSDRLSPRRSLRMELAVLARSINVLNRR
;
A
#
# COMPACT_ATOMS: atom_id res chain seq x y z
N ARG A 1 18.53 -18.35 -5.69
CA ARG A 1 18.41 -17.54 -4.47
C ARG A 1 16.95 -17.13 -4.31
N ARG A 2 16.38 -17.24 -3.12
CA ARG A 2 15.00 -16.82 -2.85
C ARG A 2 14.92 -15.31 -2.74
N GLN A 3 13.78 -14.75 -3.15
CA GLN A 3 13.49 -13.32 -3.07
C GLN A 3 12.17 -13.09 -2.35
N LEU A 4 12.15 -12.09 -1.47
CA LEU A 4 10.96 -11.58 -0.81
C LEU A 4 10.73 -10.14 -1.29
N ILE A 5 9.62 -9.89 -1.94
CA ILE A 5 9.27 -8.58 -2.48
C ILE A 5 8.06 -8.04 -1.73
N LEU A 6 8.25 -6.95 -1.01
CA LEU A 6 7.17 -6.24 -0.35
C LEU A 6 6.64 -5.16 -1.30
N HIS A 7 5.35 -5.20 -1.65
CA HIS A 7 4.68 -4.07 -2.28
C HIS A 7 4.08 -3.20 -1.18
N CYS A 8 4.55 -1.98 -1.10
CA CYS A 8 4.21 -1.00 -0.08
C CYS A 8 3.77 0.31 -0.73
N GLY A 9 3.06 1.12 0.01
CA GLY A 9 2.72 2.47 -0.38
C GLY A 9 1.69 3.04 0.59
N PRO A 10 1.66 4.35 0.76
CA PRO A 10 0.57 4.97 1.51
C PRO A 10 -0.76 4.73 0.79
N MET A 11 -1.84 4.87 1.52
CA MET A 11 -3.18 4.85 0.93
C MET A 11 -3.27 5.86 -0.23
N LYS A 12 -4.16 5.62 -1.20
CA LYS A 12 -4.35 6.52 -2.38
C LYS A 12 -3.18 6.58 -3.37
N THR A 13 -2.29 5.63 -3.33
CA THR A 13 -1.22 5.45 -4.34
C THR A 13 -1.53 4.37 -5.36
N GLY A 14 -2.79 3.93 -5.45
CA GLY A 14 -3.23 2.92 -6.43
C GLY A 14 -2.96 1.47 -6.00
N SER A 15 -2.65 1.23 -4.73
CA SER A 15 -2.37 -0.11 -4.20
C SER A 15 -3.49 -1.11 -4.50
N THR A 16 -4.76 -0.67 -4.50
CA THR A 16 -5.89 -1.54 -4.87
C THR A 16 -5.76 -2.08 -6.29
N ALA A 17 -5.35 -1.24 -7.27
CA ALA A 17 -5.18 -1.70 -8.65
C ALA A 17 -4.06 -2.75 -8.76
N ILE A 18 -2.94 -2.55 -8.07
CA ILE A 18 -1.84 -3.51 -8.02
C ILE A 18 -2.29 -4.80 -7.33
N GLN A 19 -2.98 -4.71 -6.20
CA GLN A 19 -3.49 -5.88 -5.46
C GLN A 19 -4.50 -6.67 -6.28
N ASP A 20 -5.39 -6.00 -7.00
CA ASP A 20 -6.37 -6.64 -7.87
C ASP A 20 -5.67 -7.33 -9.06
N ALA A 21 -4.70 -6.69 -9.70
CA ALA A 21 -3.91 -7.30 -10.77
C ALA A 21 -3.13 -8.54 -10.28
N LEU A 22 -2.45 -8.44 -9.15
CA LEU A 22 -1.73 -9.56 -8.55
C LEU A 22 -2.66 -10.73 -8.22
N ARG A 23 -3.85 -10.45 -7.69
CA ARG A 23 -4.85 -11.48 -7.36
C ARG A 23 -5.41 -12.14 -8.60
N GLN A 24 -5.80 -11.35 -9.62
CA GLN A 24 -6.35 -11.86 -10.87
C GLN A 24 -5.37 -12.79 -11.59
N HIS A 25 -4.10 -12.45 -11.58
CA HIS A 25 -3.06 -13.21 -12.27
C HIS A 25 -2.30 -14.20 -11.38
N ARG A 26 -2.80 -14.47 -10.16
CA ARG A 26 -2.12 -15.33 -9.17
C ARG A 26 -1.69 -16.68 -9.72
N THR A 27 -2.56 -17.35 -10.47
CA THR A 27 -2.26 -18.66 -11.06
C THR A 27 -1.15 -18.57 -12.12
N ALA A 28 -1.20 -17.56 -12.98
CA ALA A 28 -0.16 -17.33 -13.99
C ALA A 28 1.19 -16.98 -13.35
N LEU A 29 1.19 -16.19 -12.28
CA LEU A 29 2.38 -15.84 -11.50
C LEU A 29 2.96 -17.08 -10.80
N SER A 30 2.13 -17.93 -10.20
CA SER A 30 2.56 -19.16 -9.55
C SER A 30 3.23 -20.11 -10.54
N ARG A 31 2.72 -20.27 -11.77
CA ARG A 31 3.37 -21.06 -12.83
C ARG A 31 4.76 -20.52 -13.21
N LYS A 32 4.99 -19.24 -12.99
CA LYS A 32 6.30 -18.58 -13.15
C LYS A 32 7.16 -18.61 -11.87
N GLY A 33 6.74 -19.35 -10.85
CA GLY A 33 7.44 -19.48 -9.58
C GLY A 33 7.35 -18.24 -8.70
N ILE A 34 6.27 -17.46 -8.83
CA ILE A 34 6.00 -16.27 -8.00
C ILE A 34 4.77 -16.56 -7.17
N SER A 35 4.93 -16.67 -5.87
CA SER A 35 3.81 -16.72 -4.92
C SER A 35 3.38 -15.30 -4.53
N VAL A 36 2.07 -15.09 -4.44
CA VAL A 36 1.50 -13.76 -4.14
C VAL A 36 0.54 -13.84 -2.97
N HIS A 37 0.75 -12.97 -1.99
CA HIS A 37 -0.09 -12.85 -0.80
C HIS A 37 -0.49 -11.41 -0.55
N HIS A 38 -1.75 -11.21 -0.18
CA HIS A 38 -2.26 -9.93 0.29
C HIS A 38 -2.37 -9.93 1.80
N ILE A 39 -1.66 -9.02 2.46
CA ILE A 39 -1.60 -8.88 3.92
C ILE A 39 -2.50 -7.71 4.33
N ARG A 40 -3.44 -7.97 5.24
CA ARG A 40 -4.41 -6.98 5.73
C ARG A 40 -3.91 -6.31 7.02
N ALA A 41 -4.36 -5.06 7.26
CA ALA A 41 -3.92 -4.25 8.40
C ALA A 41 -4.13 -4.88 9.77
N ARG A 42 -5.31 -5.46 10.00
CA ARG A 42 -5.77 -5.85 11.35
C ARG A 42 -4.98 -6.97 12.02
N SER A 43 -4.09 -7.64 11.34
CA SER A 43 -3.29 -8.74 11.88
C SER A 43 -2.02 -8.92 11.07
N LEU A 44 -1.38 -7.79 10.71
CA LEU A 44 -0.24 -7.81 9.81
C LEU A 44 0.83 -8.78 10.29
N HIS A 45 1.26 -8.70 11.54
CA HIS A 45 2.30 -9.58 12.10
C HIS A 45 1.89 -11.05 12.04
N GLN A 46 0.67 -11.38 12.48
CA GLN A 46 0.18 -12.75 12.46
C GLN A 46 0.07 -13.31 11.02
N GLN A 47 -0.51 -12.53 10.10
CA GLN A 47 -0.62 -12.96 8.71
C GLN A 47 0.74 -13.07 8.03
N LEU A 48 1.64 -12.13 8.30
CA LEU A 48 3.00 -12.15 7.77
C LEU A 48 3.74 -13.41 8.24
N ASP A 49 3.66 -13.70 9.54
CA ASP A 49 4.25 -14.88 10.14
C ASP A 49 3.71 -16.18 9.53
N GLN A 50 2.38 -16.31 9.44
CA GLN A 50 1.72 -17.48 8.84
C GLN A 50 2.14 -17.68 7.38
N VAL A 51 2.15 -16.60 6.59
CA VAL A 51 2.53 -16.67 5.16
C VAL A 51 3.99 -17.05 5.03
N LEU A 52 4.90 -16.41 5.76
CA LEU A 52 6.33 -16.70 5.66
C LEU A 52 6.67 -18.12 6.14
N THR A 53 5.99 -18.62 7.17
CA THR A 53 6.13 -20.01 7.63
C THR A 53 5.64 -20.99 6.56
N ALA A 54 4.49 -20.75 5.96
CA ALA A 54 3.97 -21.59 4.87
C ALA A 54 4.89 -21.57 3.64
N GLU A 55 5.46 -20.40 3.32
CA GLU A 55 6.37 -20.24 2.18
C GLU A 55 7.76 -20.85 2.42
N GLN A 56 8.19 -21.12 3.66
CA GLN A 56 9.46 -21.82 3.92
C GLN A 56 9.53 -23.17 3.24
N GLY A 57 8.41 -23.92 3.24
CA GLY A 57 8.27 -25.21 2.55
C GLY A 57 7.91 -25.10 1.06
N SER A 58 7.64 -23.91 0.56
CA SER A 58 7.23 -23.67 -0.82
C SER A 58 8.41 -23.75 -1.79
N ARG A 59 8.12 -24.20 -3.02
CA ARG A 59 9.09 -24.22 -4.12
C ARG A 59 9.16 -22.88 -4.89
N HIS A 60 8.39 -21.88 -4.52
CA HIS A 60 8.44 -20.58 -5.19
C HIS A 60 9.73 -19.84 -4.85
N PRO A 61 10.58 -19.53 -5.84
CA PRO A 61 11.79 -18.76 -5.60
C PRO A 61 11.51 -17.28 -5.30
N VAL A 62 10.32 -16.80 -5.64
CA VAL A 62 9.90 -15.40 -5.40
C VAL A 62 8.60 -15.39 -4.62
N VAL A 63 8.57 -14.64 -3.54
CA VAL A 63 7.37 -14.37 -2.74
C VAL A 63 7.06 -12.87 -2.80
N VAL A 64 5.87 -12.51 -3.23
CA VAL A 64 5.38 -11.12 -3.25
C VAL A 64 4.33 -10.95 -2.17
N LEU A 65 4.59 -10.06 -1.24
CA LEU A 65 3.67 -9.65 -0.19
C LEU A 65 3.17 -8.24 -0.48
N SER A 66 1.87 -8.05 -0.54
CA SER A 66 1.27 -6.76 -0.84
C SER A 66 0.45 -6.23 0.32
N SER A 67 0.83 -5.07 0.85
CA SER A 67 0.11 -4.36 1.91
C SER A 67 0.40 -2.87 1.89
N GLU A 68 -0.61 -2.06 2.17
CA GLU A 68 -0.45 -0.61 2.40
C GLU A 68 0.16 -0.30 3.77
N PHE A 69 0.34 -1.32 4.62
CA PHE A 69 0.66 -1.13 6.04
C PHE A 69 2.09 -1.48 6.43
N PHE A 70 2.92 -2.02 5.54
CA PHE A 70 4.29 -2.38 5.90
C PHE A 70 5.09 -1.19 6.45
N GLY A 71 4.99 -0.03 5.81
CA GLY A 71 5.68 1.18 6.25
C GLY A 71 5.11 1.83 7.53
N GLN A 72 3.97 1.35 8.03
CA GLN A 72 3.37 1.83 9.28
C GLN A 72 3.98 1.16 10.53
N HIS A 73 4.63 0.03 10.35
CA HIS A 73 5.27 -0.70 11.43
C HIS A 73 6.70 -0.22 11.64
N SER A 74 7.13 -0.21 12.90
CA SER A 74 8.51 0.11 13.20
C SER A 74 9.46 -0.97 12.68
N PRO A 75 10.71 -0.62 12.33
CA PRO A 75 11.71 -1.57 11.90
C PRO A 75 11.94 -2.69 12.92
N GLU A 76 11.89 -2.37 14.22
CA GLU A 76 12.08 -3.29 15.33
C GLU A 76 11.00 -4.37 15.37
N SER A 77 9.77 -4.03 14.91
CA SER A 77 8.65 -4.97 14.86
C SER A 77 8.64 -5.82 13.59
N LEU A 78 9.09 -5.27 12.45
CA LEU A 78 9.11 -5.99 11.16
C LEU A 78 10.32 -6.88 10.98
N ARG A 79 11.51 -6.40 11.34
CA ARG A 79 12.77 -7.07 11.08
C ARG A 79 12.84 -8.50 11.63
N PRO A 80 12.45 -8.77 12.91
CA PRO A 80 12.51 -10.14 13.46
C PRO A 80 11.66 -11.14 12.69
N ILE A 81 10.53 -10.68 12.10
CA ILE A 81 9.66 -11.55 11.30
C ILE A 81 10.27 -11.81 9.94
N LEU A 82 10.78 -10.76 9.28
CA LEU A 82 11.42 -10.87 7.99
C LEU A 82 12.70 -11.70 8.04
N ASP A 83 13.45 -11.63 9.15
CA ASP A 83 14.72 -12.38 9.35
C ASP A 83 14.48 -13.91 9.40
N ARG A 84 13.28 -14.35 9.78
CA ARG A 84 12.93 -15.78 9.73
C ARG A 84 12.77 -16.34 8.32
N PHE A 85 12.67 -15.48 7.31
CA PHE A 85 12.59 -15.89 5.91
C PHE A 85 13.92 -15.56 5.20
N PRO A 86 14.80 -16.57 5.02
CA PRO A 86 16.14 -16.36 4.43
C PRO A 86 16.01 -16.07 2.93
N ALA A 87 15.90 -14.82 2.58
CA ALA A 87 15.73 -14.36 1.21
C ALA A 87 16.40 -13.00 1.01
N GLU A 88 16.71 -12.68 -0.24
CA GLU A 88 17.00 -11.30 -0.64
C GLU A 88 15.68 -10.49 -0.57
N ARG A 89 15.71 -9.34 0.13
CA ARG A 89 14.51 -8.57 0.45
C ARG A 89 14.49 -7.28 -0.33
N HIS A 90 13.39 -7.08 -1.05
CA HIS A 90 13.11 -5.87 -1.80
C HIS A 90 11.78 -5.27 -1.34
N ALA A 91 11.68 -3.94 -1.34
CA ALA A 91 10.42 -3.26 -1.12
C ALA A 91 10.14 -2.31 -2.31
N ILE A 92 9.02 -2.52 -2.98
CA ILE A 92 8.53 -1.62 -4.02
C ILE A 92 7.60 -0.61 -3.34
N LEU A 93 8.07 0.62 -3.23
CA LEU A 93 7.36 1.73 -2.58
C LEU A 93 6.71 2.64 -3.64
N VAL A 94 5.39 2.69 -3.65
CA VAL A 94 4.66 3.60 -4.54
C VAL A 94 4.54 4.97 -3.88
N ALA A 95 5.17 5.98 -4.46
CA ALA A 95 5.16 7.35 -3.99
C ALA A 95 4.22 8.21 -4.85
N ARG A 96 3.46 9.08 -4.20
CA ARG A 96 2.60 10.08 -4.84
C ARG A 96 2.96 11.47 -4.29
N PRO A 97 3.01 12.52 -5.14
CA PRO A 97 3.25 13.87 -4.65
C PRO A 97 2.25 14.26 -3.55
N LEU A 98 2.74 14.78 -2.43
CA LEU A 98 1.92 15.08 -1.25
C LEU A 98 0.79 16.07 -1.56
N ARG A 99 1.03 17.02 -2.47
CA ARG A 99 0.03 17.98 -2.96
C ARG A 99 -1.21 17.31 -3.59
N GLU A 100 -1.05 16.08 -4.11
CA GLU A 100 -2.15 15.29 -4.67
C GLU A 100 -2.67 14.26 -3.68
N LEU A 101 -1.79 13.75 -2.84
CA LEU A 101 -2.10 12.71 -1.87
C LEU A 101 -2.98 13.24 -0.74
N TYR A 102 -2.59 14.34 -0.10
CA TYR A 102 -3.30 14.88 1.07
C TYR A 102 -4.74 15.32 0.77
N PRO A 103 -5.06 16.02 -0.33
CA PRO A 103 -6.46 16.29 -0.67
C PRO A 103 -7.28 15.02 -0.87
N SER A 104 -6.70 14.00 -1.53
CA SER A 104 -7.36 12.71 -1.76
C SER A 104 -7.66 11.95 -0.47
N LEU A 105 -6.74 12.00 0.50
CA LEU A 105 -6.91 11.41 1.84
C LEU A 105 -7.93 12.16 2.67
N PHE A 106 -7.87 13.49 2.65
CA PHE A 106 -8.85 14.33 3.34
C PHE A 106 -10.28 14.02 2.87
N LEU A 107 -10.49 13.95 1.55
CA LEU A 107 -11.79 13.56 0.98
C LEU A 107 -12.24 12.16 1.41
N GLN A 108 -11.30 11.22 1.58
CA GLN A 108 -11.63 9.90 2.11
C GLN A 108 -12.02 9.95 3.58
N ASN A 109 -11.33 10.74 4.38
CA ASN A 109 -11.65 10.92 5.79
C ASN A 109 -13.03 11.57 6.00
N LEU A 110 -13.41 12.50 5.11
CA LEU A 110 -14.77 13.08 5.12
C LEU A 110 -15.88 12.07 4.82
N LYS A 111 -15.59 11.02 4.03
CA LYS A 111 -16.53 9.93 3.73
C LYS A 111 -16.65 8.92 4.87
N GLY A 112 -15.62 8.82 5.70
CA GLY A 112 -15.60 7.93 6.86
C GLY A 112 -16.31 8.53 8.07
N SER A 113 -16.52 7.72 9.08
CA SER A 113 -17.14 8.13 10.36
C SER A 113 -16.20 8.94 11.26
N SER A 114 -15.04 9.34 10.79
CA SER A 114 -14.06 10.10 11.57
C SER A 114 -14.58 11.51 11.84
N ARG A 115 -15.29 11.66 12.98
CA ARG A 115 -15.91 12.91 13.42
C ARG A 115 -14.91 13.99 13.88
N ARG A 116 -13.61 13.69 13.92
CA ARG A 116 -12.58 14.56 14.52
C ARG A 116 -11.95 15.55 13.55
N ILE A 117 -11.98 15.28 12.25
CA ILE A 117 -11.33 16.14 11.25
C ILE A 117 -12.35 17.12 10.70
N THR A 118 -12.26 18.38 11.10
CA THR A 118 -13.23 19.42 10.77
C THR A 118 -12.80 20.34 9.62
N SER A 119 -11.49 20.42 9.33
CA SER A 119 -10.97 21.25 8.24
C SER A 119 -9.78 20.57 7.56
N PHE A 120 -9.50 20.98 6.31
CA PHE A 120 -8.30 20.53 5.60
C PHE A 120 -7.02 20.94 6.31
N ARG A 121 -7.00 22.14 6.89
CA ARG A 121 -5.85 22.64 7.67
C ARG A 121 -5.59 21.73 8.88
N THR A 122 -6.60 21.48 9.70
CA THR A 122 -6.46 20.58 10.87
C THR A 122 -5.99 19.18 10.47
N PHE A 123 -6.50 18.66 9.33
CA PHE A 123 -6.03 17.41 8.79
C PHE A 123 -4.56 17.46 8.38
N LEU A 124 -4.16 18.54 7.69
CA LEU A 124 -2.79 18.70 7.21
C LEU A 124 -1.81 18.83 8.36
N ASP A 125 -2.14 19.67 9.36
CA ASP A 125 -1.30 19.87 10.55
C ASP A 125 -1.07 18.52 11.28
N HIS A 126 -2.14 17.77 11.51
CA HIS A 126 -2.05 16.42 12.11
C HIS A 126 -1.20 15.46 11.27
N GLN A 127 -1.38 15.47 9.93
CA GLN A 127 -0.65 14.57 9.04
C GLN A 127 0.84 14.93 8.97
N LEU A 128 1.17 16.23 8.96
CA LEU A 128 2.56 16.69 8.95
C LEU A 128 3.28 16.34 10.27
N GLU A 129 2.58 16.42 11.39
CA GLU A 129 3.11 16.03 12.69
C GLU A 129 3.35 14.51 12.74
N LEU A 130 2.39 13.71 12.28
CA LEU A 130 2.54 12.25 12.17
C LEU A 130 3.69 11.84 11.24
N ASP A 131 3.87 12.55 10.11
CA ASP A 131 4.98 12.28 9.18
C ASP A 131 6.34 12.74 9.74
N ARG A 132 6.35 13.67 10.69
CA ARG A 132 7.57 14.13 11.39
C ARG A 132 7.96 13.21 12.54
N ASP A 133 6.98 12.77 13.31
CA ASP A 133 7.14 11.86 14.44
C ASP A 133 6.17 10.67 14.33
N PRO A 134 6.50 9.69 13.47
CA PRO A 134 5.60 8.58 13.17
C PRO A 134 5.40 7.61 14.34
N ASP A 135 6.22 7.66 15.37
CA ASP A 135 6.15 6.82 16.56
C ASP A 135 5.65 7.60 17.80
N GLY A 136 5.34 8.89 17.66
CA GLY A 136 4.90 9.80 18.72
C GLY A 136 3.51 9.56 19.29
N GLY A 137 2.89 8.41 19.03
CA GLY A 137 1.61 8.02 19.61
C GLY A 137 0.37 8.64 18.98
N LEU A 138 0.52 9.50 17.96
CA LEU A 138 -0.60 9.98 17.16
C LEU A 138 -1.18 8.83 16.35
N GLY A 139 -2.47 8.56 16.49
CA GLY A 139 -3.14 7.54 15.68
C GLY A 139 -3.22 7.98 14.21
N GLY A 140 -2.80 7.12 13.29
CA GLY A 140 -2.87 7.42 11.86
C GLY A 140 -1.88 6.63 11.03
N GLN A 141 -1.74 7.02 9.76
CA GLN A 141 -0.81 6.40 8.82
C GLN A 141 0.20 7.42 8.32
N VAL A 142 1.47 7.07 8.38
CA VAL A 142 2.55 7.84 7.75
C VAL A 142 2.34 7.86 6.23
N MET A 143 2.35 9.05 5.65
CA MET A 143 2.14 9.26 4.21
C MET A 143 3.42 9.72 3.51
N ASN A 144 4.40 10.14 4.27
CA ASN A 144 5.68 10.61 3.77
C ASN A 144 6.51 9.40 3.25
N ALA A 145 6.66 9.29 1.93
CA ALA A 145 7.37 8.19 1.32
C ALA A 145 8.86 8.09 1.74
N PRO A 146 9.64 9.16 1.92
CA PRO A 146 10.95 9.11 2.54
C PRO A 146 10.99 8.46 3.93
N VAL A 147 10.01 8.72 4.78
CA VAL A 147 9.91 8.09 6.11
C VAL A 147 9.62 6.60 5.99
N LEU A 148 8.69 6.23 5.11
CA LEU A 148 8.39 4.82 4.83
C LEU A 148 9.60 4.07 4.25
N ASP A 149 10.34 4.73 3.36
CA ASP A 149 11.59 4.21 2.77
C ASP A 149 12.64 3.93 3.85
N ALA A 150 12.89 4.90 4.74
CA ALA A 150 13.83 4.76 5.83
C ALA A 150 13.49 3.59 6.76
N ARG A 151 12.21 3.41 7.10
CA ARG A 151 11.73 2.29 7.92
C ARG A 151 11.93 0.93 7.23
N LEU A 152 11.62 0.83 5.96
CA LEU A 152 11.80 -0.41 5.20
C LEU A 152 13.28 -0.79 5.05
N ARG A 153 14.16 0.20 4.83
CA ARG A 153 15.60 -0.01 4.82
C ARG A 153 16.12 -0.47 6.18
N ALA A 154 15.68 0.17 7.26
CA ALA A 154 16.04 -0.24 8.61
C ALA A 154 15.53 -1.65 8.95
N ALA A 155 14.40 -2.08 8.36
CA ALA A 155 13.92 -3.46 8.45
C ALA A 155 14.68 -4.45 7.54
N GLY A 156 15.73 -4.01 6.85
CA GLY A 156 16.61 -4.85 6.04
C GLY A 156 16.16 -5.06 4.59
N CYS A 157 15.36 -4.16 4.03
CA CYS A 157 14.91 -4.23 2.64
C CYS A 157 15.72 -3.29 1.74
N THR A 158 16.02 -3.73 0.50
CA THR A 158 16.43 -2.83 -0.59
C THR A 158 15.19 -2.20 -1.19
N THR A 159 15.09 -0.87 -1.18
CA THR A 159 13.88 -0.16 -1.61
C THR A 159 13.97 0.28 -3.07
N HIS A 160 12.84 0.22 -3.76
CA HIS A 160 12.66 0.63 -5.15
C HIS A 160 11.45 1.55 -5.24
N TRP A 161 11.64 2.73 -5.82
CA TRP A 161 10.59 3.74 -5.87
C TRP A 161 9.84 3.67 -7.19
N LEU A 162 8.49 3.68 -7.09
CA LEU A 162 7.59 3.90 -8.21
C LEU A 162 6.84 5.21 -7.97
N ILE A 163 7.00 6.15 -8.88
CA ILE A 163 6.18 7.36 -8.86
C ILE A 163 4.80 7.02 -9.39
N TYR A 164 3.77 7.33 -8.60
CA TYR A 164 2.37 7.12 -8.98
C TYR A 164 2.04 7.84 -10.28
N ASP A 165 1.50 7.09 -11.21
CA ASP A 165 0.92 7.58 -12.46
C ASP A 165 -0.33 6.74 -12.73
N ARG A 166 -1.49 7.38 -12.72
CA ARG A 166 -2.78 6.69 -12.85
C ARG A 166 -2.86 5.76 -14.06
N HIS A 167 -2.25 6.16 -15.17
CA HIS A 167 -2.36 5.46 -16.45
C HIS A 167 -1.28 4.40 -16.64
N ARG A 168 -0.13 4.55 -15.98
CA ARG A 168 1.04 3.69 -16.17
C ARG A 168 1.45 2.90 -14.93
N LEU A 169 0.66 2.94 -13.86
CA LEU A 169 1.02 2.32 -12.58
C LEU A 169 1.30 0.81 -12.72
N LEU A 170 0.39 0.08 -13.36
CA LEU A 170 0.53 -1.38 -13.52
C LEU A 170 1.68 -1.73 -14.45
N GLU A 171 1.88 -0.98 -15.51
CA GLU A 171 3.03 -1.14 -16.42
C GLU A 171 4.35 -0.98 -15.66
N ARG A 172 4.50 0.12 -14.91
CA ARG A 172 5.70 0.41 -14.12
C ARG A 172 5.94 -0.64 -13.03
N PHE A 173 4.87 -1.05 -12.35
CA PHE A 173 4.95 -2.09 -11.33
C PHE A 173 5.38 -3.44 -11.92
N SER A 174 4.79 -3.85 -13.04
CA SER A 174 5.16 -5.05 -13.79
C SER A 174 6.61 -5.00 -14.27
N GLN A 175 7.06 -3.83 -14.78
CA GLN A 175 8.43 -3.62 -15.19
C GLN A 175 9.41 -3.74 -14.01
N GLN A 176 9.09 -3.15 -12.86
CA GLN A 176 9.92 -3.26 -11.66
C GLN A 176 10.02 -4.70 -11.16
N LEU A 177 8.89 -5.41 -11.12
CA LEU A 177 8.90 -6.85 -10.78
C LEU A 177 9.72 -7.65 -11.77
N ARG A 178 9.65 -7.34 -13.06
CA ARG A 178 10.47 -8.00 -14.08
C ARG A 178 11.96 -7.79 -13.85
N VAL A 179 12.37 -6.57 -13.53
CA VAL A 179 13.76 -6.25 -13.21
C VAL A 179 14.25 -7.06 -12.00
N LEU A 180 13.45 -7.13 -10.95
CA LEU A 180 13.83 -7.85 -9.72
C LEU A 180 13.85 -9.36 -9.91
N THR A 181 12.91 -9.91 -10.67
CA THR A 181 12.71 -11.37 -10.76
C THR A 181 13.33 -12.00 -12.00
N GLY A 182 13.73 -11.21 -12.99
CA GLY A 182 14.17 -11.68 -14.31
C GLY A 182 13.05 -12.31 -15.15
N ARG A 183 11.75 -12.18 -14.75
CA ARG A 183 10.62 -12.88 -15.36
C ARG A 183 9.73 -11.94 -16.14
N SER A 184 9.25 -12.37 -17.31
CA SER A 184 8.26 -11.60 -18.07
C SER A 184 6.88 -11.66 -17.40
N LEU A 185 6.29 -10.49 -17.09
CA LEU A 185 5.04 -10.33 -16.37
C LEU A 185 4.03 -9.48 -17.15
N LYS A 186 3.98 -9.67 -18.48
CA LYS A 186 3.11 -8.91 -19.39
C LYS A 186 1.62 -9.01 -19.02
N GLU A 187 1.21 -10.09 -18.41
CA GLU A 187 -0.15 -10.31 -17.94
C GLU A 187 -0.61 -9.25 -16.92
N LEU A 188 0.28 -8.70 -16.10
CA LEU A 188 -0.06 -7.66 -15.14
C LEU A 188 -0.44 -6.32 -15.79
N ASN A 189 -0.10 -6.14 -17.05
CA ASN A 189 -0.44 -4.93 -17.82
C ASN A 189 -1.83 -5.03 -18.46
N GLN A 190 -2.47 -6.19 -18.41
CA GLN A 190 -3.81 -6.35 -18.96
C GLN A 190 -4.82 -5.63 -18.06
N PRO A 191 -5.86 -5.01 -18.66
CA PRO A 191 -6.93 -4.42 -17.87
C PRO A 191 -7.52 -5.46 -16.91
N VAL A 192 -7.59 -5.10 -15.64
CA VAL A 192 -8.26 -5.94 -14.63
C VAL A 192 -9.74 -5.96 -15.01
N ALA A 193 -10.29 -7.14 -15.30
CA ALA A 193 -11.73 -7.31 -15.43
C ALA A 193 -12.39 -6.90 -14.11
N LEU A 194 -13.03 -5.73 -14.10
CA LEU A 194 -13.79 -5.28 -12.93
C LEU A 194 -14.94 -6.26 -12.75
N SER A 195 -14.95 -7.00 -11.65
CA SER A 195 -16.13 -7.78 -11.28
C SER A 195 -17.31 -6.81 -11.19
N SER A 196 -18.42 -7.17 -11.82
CA SER A 196 -19.66 -6.36 -11.89
C SER A 196 -20.13 -5.86 -10.51
N ASP A 197 -19.83 -6.58 -9.44
CA ASP A 197 -20.17 -6.23 -8.06
C ASP A 197 -19.38 -5.03 -7.48
N ARG A 198 -18.31 -4.57 -8.17
CA ARG A 198 -17.51 -3.41 -7.74
C ARG A 198 -17.73 -2.17 -8.59
N LEU A 199 -18.73 -2.19 -9.47
CA LEU A 199 -19.12 -1.07 -10.32
C LEU A 199 -19.81 0.10 -9.58
N SER A 200 -19.91 0.07 -8.24
CA SER A 200 -20.16 1.34 -7.55
C SER A 200 -18.92 2.21 -7.76
N PRO A 201 -18.97 3.22 -8.61
CA PRO A 201 -17.83 4.09 -8.77
C PRO A 201 -17.60 4.74 -7.40
N ARG A 202 -16.53 4.38 -6.71
CA ARG A 202 -15.98 5.19 -5.64
C ARG A 202 -15.45 6.47 -6.30
N ARG A 203 -16.39 7.23 -6.91
CA ARG A 203 -16.07 8.55 -7.49
C ARG A 203 -15.44 9.35 -6.37
N SER A 204 -14.23 9.81 -6.59
CA SER A 204 -13.67 10.87 -5.76
C SER A 204 -14.73 11.97 -5.74
N LEU A 205 -15.28 12.28 -4.58
CA LEU A 205 -16.15 13.45 -4.44
C LEU A 205 -15.35 14.64 -4.96
N ARG A 206 -15.95 15.42 -5.83
CA ARG A 206 -15.40 16.72 -6.17
C ARG A 206 -15.32 17.55 -4.89
N MET A 207 -14.35 18.44 -4.80
CA MET A 207 -14.12 19.25 -3.60
C MET A 207 -15.39 19.98 -3.17
N GLU A 208 -16.19 20.44 -4.14
CA GLU A 208 -17.47 21.13 -3.90
C GLU A 208 -18.50 20.24 -3.18
N LEU A 209 -18.60 18.95 -3.59
CA LEU A 209 -19.49 18.00 -2.94
C LEU A 209 -19.01 17.61 -1.54
N ALA A 210 -17.70 17.63 -1.31
CA ALA A 210 -17.12 17.38 0.00
C ALA A 210 -17.40 18.56 0.97
N VAL A 211 -17.37 19.80 0.48
CA VAL A 211 -17.75 21.00 1.24
C VAL A 211 -19.24 20.97 1.57
N LEU A 212 -20.09 20.57 0.62
CA LEU A 212 -21.55 20.46 0.82
C LEU A 212 -21.88 19.37 1.86
N ALA A 213 -21.27 18.19 1.75
CA ALA A 213 -21.44 17.10 2.72
C ALA A 213 -21.02 17.51 4.14
N ARG A 214 -19.97 18.35 4.25
CA ARG A 214 -19.55 18.93 5.52
C ARG A 214 -20.60 19.87 6.10
N SER A 215 -21.16 20.74 5.29
CA SER A 215 -22.22 21.69 5.71
C SER A 215 -23.44 20.96 6.25
N ILE A 216 -23.88 19.89 5.58
CA ILE A 216 -24.99 19.03 6.01
C ILE A 216 -24.65 18.33 7.34
N ASN A 217 -23.43 17.80 7.50
CA ASN A 217 -23.02 17.13 8.73
C ASN A 217 -22.89 18.10 9.93
N VAL A 218 -22.61 19.36 9.69
CA VAL A 218 -22.60 20.40 10.74
C VAL A 218 -24.03 20.76 11.16
N LEU A 219 -24.96 20.83 10.20
CA LEU A 219 -26.38 21.13 10.47
C LEU A 219 -27.09 20.01 11.23
N ASN A 220 -26.75 18.74 10.94
CA ASN A 220 -27.33 17.58 11.64
C ASN A 220 -26.75 17.35 13.06
N ARG A 221 -25.87 18.21 13.53
CA ARG A 221 -25.28 18.15 14.89
C ARG A 221 -25.86 19.16 15.87
N ARG A 222 -26.80 19.99 15.42
CA ARG A 222 -27.59 20.89 16.25
C ARG A 222 -28.94 20.28 16.55
#